data_6fda5335742b6d9341e9f62ee706e5c0
#
_entry.id   6fda5335742b6d9341e9f62ee706e5c0
#
_cell.length_a   1.000
_cell.length_b   1.000
_cell.length_c   1.000
_cell.angle_alpha   90.00
_cell.angle_beta   90.00
_cell.angle_gamma   90.00
#
_symmetry.space_group_name_H-M   'P 1'
#
loop_
_entity.id
_entity.type
_entity.pdbx_description
1 polymer ?
#
loop_
_entity_poly.entity_id
_entity_poly.type
_entity_poly.pdbx_seq_one_letter_code
_entity_poly.pdbx_strand_id
1 'polypeptide(L)'
;MTKKSTFVPAKDLSKLWRAIIEFDMLQPGDRILVGLSGGKDSMLLTAMLAEIKKYSPIPFDLACYTVNGMFAPNFPKAELEAFCAQFGLTHYSDDVDVMAAHAKKGGSPCFTCAYFRRAATNRRAQELGFNKVALAHHNDDAVETFFMNLVTSGQLRTFLPVTPLSRSGITVLRPLLYYREQEIRELVAKLGLTPIKNPCPYDGHTMRQDIKEHIAALNAQYPEIYEHLAAAMRDSDRQELWPPKPGKELLQKFHTFWGRGKKQAEQ
;
A
#
# COMPACT_ATOMS: atom_id res chain seq x y z
N MET A 1 -36.42 10.56 -13.06
CA MET A 1 -35.09 10.30 -12.46
C MET A 1 -34.32 9.37 -13.39
N THR A 2 -33.42 9.90 -14.21
CA THR A 2 -32.54 9.12 -15.08
C THR A 2 -31.64 8.24 -14.18
N LYS A 3 -31.72 6.91 -14.33
CA LYS A 3 -30.77 5.98 -13.69
C LYS A 3 -29.36 6.42 -14.07
N LYS A 4 -28.59 6.96 -13.14
CA LYS A 4 -27.16 7.21 -13.35
C LYS A 4 -26.52 5.87 -13.73
N SER A 5 -25.89 5.82 -14.89
CA SER A 5 -25.16 4.63 -15.33
C SER A 5 -24.13 4.25 -14.30
N THR A 6 -24.23 3.06 -13.72
CA THR A 6 -23.32 2.52 -12.72
C THR A 6 -22.17 1.83 -13.46
N PHE A 7 -20.96 2.34 -13.33
CA PHE A 7 -19.77 1.72 -13.94
C PHE A 7 -19.29 0.50 -13.15
N VAL A 8 -19.23 0.61 -11.82
CA VAL A 8 -18.86 -0.50 -10.94
C VAL A 8 -20.12 -0.98 -10.19
N PRO A 9 -20.55 -2.23 -10.34
CA PRO A 9 -21.71 -2.76 -9.62
C PRO A 9 -21.56 -2.70 -8.11
N ALA A 10 -22.64 -2.42 -7.38
CA ALA A 10 -22.63 -2.25 -5.93
C ALA A 10 -22.05 -3.47 -5.17
N LYS A 11 -22.33 -4.69 -5.67
CA LYS A 11 -21.77 -5.92 -5.08
C LYS A 11 -20.24 -5.97 -5.14
N ASP A 12 -19.64 -5.40 -6.18
CA ASP A 12 -18.20 -5.38 -6.40
C ASP A 12 -17.52 -4.27 -5.57
N LEU A 13 -18.29 -3.31 -5.02
CA LEU A 13 -17.83 -2.26 -4.10
C LEU A 13 -17.90 -2.66 -2.62
N SER A 14 -18.52 -3.79 -2.28
CA SER A 14 -18.81 -4.16 -0.89
C SER A 14 -17.56 -4.23 0.00
N LYS A 15 -16.48 -4.83 -0.50
CA LYS A 15 -15.19 -4.93 0.22
C LYS A 15 -14.51 -3.57 0.38
N LEU A 16 -14.65 -2.68 -0.61
CA LEU A 16 -14.13 -1.30 -0.54
C LEU A 16 -14.89 -0.49 0.53
N TRP A 17 -16.21 -0.56 0.53
CA TRP A 17 -17.04 0.07 1.55
C TRP A 17 -16.73 -0.45 2.95
N ARG A 18 -16.56 -1.77 3.09
CA ARG A 18 -16.13 -2.35 4.35
C ARG A 18 -14.83 -1.75 4.85
N ALA A 19 -13.81 -1.64 4.00
CA ALA A 19 -12.52 -1.04 4.36
C ALA A 19 -12.68 0.44 4.76
N ILE A 20 -13.46 1.20 4.00
CA ILE A 20 -13.72 2.62 4.28
C ILE A 20 -14.36 2.81 5.65
N ILE A 21 -15.37 2.01 5.98
CA ILE A 21 -16.11 2.12 7.25
C ILE A 21 -15.27 1.59 8.42
N GLU A 22 -14.70 0.40 8.28
CA GLU A 22 -13.95 -0.26 9.37
C GLU A 22 -12.72 0.55 9.81
N PHE A 23 -12.05 1.21 8.86
CA PHE A 23 -10.84 1.97 9.15
C PHE A 23 -11.05 3.49 9.15
N ASP A 24 -12.30 3.94 9.18
CA ASP A 24 -12.66 5.37 9.22
C ASP A 24 -11.91 6.22 8.16
N MET A 25 -11.92 5.73 6.92
CA MET A 25 -11.12 6.32 5.84
C MET A 25 -11.66 7.64 5.30
N LEU A 26 -12.97 7.93 5.46
CA LEU A 26 -13.62 9.10 4.90
C LEU A 26 -14.26 9.97 5.97
N GLN A 27 -14.04 11.29 5.84
CA GLN A 27 -14.70 12.32 6.63
C GLN A 27 -15.35 13.37 5.69
N PRO A 28 -16.42 14.05 6.13
CA PRO A 28 -17.01 15.13 5.33
C PRO A 28 -15.99 16.22 5.00
N GLY A 29 -15.91 16.59 3.72
CA GLY A 29 -14.97 17.60 3.23
C GLY A 29 -13.57 17.09 2.91
N ASP A 30 -13.33 15.79 2.98
CA ASP A 30 -12.05 15.22 2.54
C ASP A 30 -11.78 15.50 1.06
N ARG A 31 -10.52 15.76 0.77
CA ARG A 31 -9.98 15.88 -0.59
C ARG A 31 -8.92 14.81 -0.80
N ILE A 32 -9.23 13.85 -1.66
CA ILE A 32 -8.43 12.64 -1.86
C ILE A 32 -7.70 12.69 -3.19
N LEU A 33 -6.39 12.54 -3.16
CA LEU A 33 -5.56 12.39 -4.34
C LEU A 33 -5.21 10.92 -4.55
N VAL A 34 -5.69 10.32 -5.64
CA VAL A 34 -5.41 8.91 -5.97
C VAL A 34 -4.06 8.81 -6.66
N GLY A 35 -3.15 8.00 -6.12
CA GLY A 35 -1.90 7.64 -6.78
C GLY A 35 -2.17 6.71 -7.97
N LEU A 36 -2.27 7.26 -9.17
CA LEU A 36 -2.56 6.54 -10.41
C LEU A 36 -1.26 6.19 -11.14
N SER A 37 -0.87 4.91 -11.12
CA SER A 37 0.32 4.43 -11.84
C SER A 37 0.04 3.95 -13.27
N GLY A 38 -1.23 3.83 -13.65
CA GLY A 38 -1.67 3.18 -14.89
C GLY A 38 -1.82 1.66 -14.78
N GLY A 39 -1.27 1.03 -13.75
CA GLY A 39 -1.44 -0.40 -13.51
C GLY A 39 -2.87 -0.76 -13.09
N LYS A 40 -3.21 -2.05 -13.24
CA LYS A 40 -4.53 -2.62 -12.97
C LYS A 40 -5.14 -2.18 -11.64
N ASP A 41 -4.34 -2.19 -10.57
CA ASP A 41 -4.80 -1.93 -9.21
C ASP A 41 -5.18 -0.45 -9.03
N SER A 42 -4.34 0.47 -9.51
CA SER A 42 -4.58 1.91 -9.41
C SER A 42 -5.73 2.38 -10.29
N MET A 43 -5.92 1.77 -11.46
CA MET A 43 -7.06 2.06 -12.33
C MET A 43 -8.36 1.56 -11.72
N LEU A 44 -8.36 0.34 -11.14
CA LEU A 44 -9.53 -0.19 -10.44
C LEU A 44 -9.89 0.67 -9.23
N LEU A 45 -8.92 1.04 -8.40
CA LEU A 45 -9.14 1.93 -7.25
C LEU A 45 -9.77 3.26 -7.67
N THR A 46 -9.25 3.86 -8.74
CA THR A 46 -9.77 5.13 -9.28
C THR A 46 -11.23 4.99 -9.71
N ALA A 47 -11.55 3.96 -10.49
CA ALA A 47 -12.91 3.71 -10.96
C ALA A 47 -13.88 3.45 -9.78
N MET A 48 -13.46 2.66 -8.80
CA MET A 48 -14.25 2.35 -7.61
C MET A 48 -14.50 3.58 -6.73
N LEU A 49 -13.48 4.40 -6.46
CA LEU A 49 -13.64 5.63 -5.67
C LEU A 49 -14.49 6.66 -6.40
N ALA A 50 -14.34 6.78 -7.72
CA ALA A 50 -15.20 7.63 -8.54
C ALA A 50 -16.66 7.18 -8.51
N GLU A 51 -16.92 5.89 -8.51
CA GLU A 51 -18.27 5.35 -8.38
C GLU A 51 -18.85 5.61 -6.99
N ILE A 52 -18.06 5.34 -5.93
CA ILE A 52 -18.47 5.64 -4.55
C ILE A 52 -18.79 7.11 -4.35
N LYS A 53 -18.01 8.02 -4.93
CA LYS A 53 -18.26 9.48 -4.83
C LYS A 53 -19.66 9.87 -5.28
N LYS A 54 -20.28 9.14 -6.21
CA LYS A 54 -21.63 9.43 -6.73
C LYS A 54 -22.75 9.16 -5.71
N TYR A 55 -22.52 8.21 -4.80
CA TYR A 55 -23.54 7.66 -3.91
C TYR A 55 -23.18 7.75 -2.43
N SER A 56 -21.96 8.18 -2.10
CA SER A 56 -21.49 8.30 -0.72
C SER A 56 -22.34 9.29 0.07
N PRO A 57 -22.80 8.92 1.27
CA PRO A 57 -23.43 9.86 2.20
C PRO A 57 -22.42 10.87 2.77
N ILE A 58 -21.12 10.57 2.67
CA ILE A 58 -20.01 11.43 3.09
C ILE A 58 -19.48 12.13 1.85
N PRO A 59 -19.65 13.46 1.69
CA PRO A 59 -19.13 14.19 0.54
C PRO A 59 -17.61 14.34 0.63
N PHE A 60 -16.92 14.06 -0.48
CA PHE A 60 -15.47 14.21 -0.63
C PHE A 60 -15.09 14.58 -2.05
N ASP A 61 -13.94 15.21 -2.22
CA ASP A 61 -13.35 15.50 -3.53
C ASP A 61 -12.33 14.43 -3.93
N LEU A 62 -12.20 14.23 -5.24
CA LEU A 62 -11.32 13.20 -5.81
C LEU A 62 -10.61 13.75 -7.04
N ALA A 63 -9.29 13.52 -7.10
CA ALA A 63 -8.46 13.72 -8.29
C ALA A 63 -7.40 12.64 -8.37
N CYS A 64 -6.70 12.55 -9.50
CA CYS A 64 -5.66 11.57 -9.76
C CYS A 64 -4.30 12.24 -9.92
N TYR A 65 -3.25 11.53 -9.52
CA TYR A 65 -1.89 11.99 -9.66
C TYR A 65 -0.96 10.87 -10.07
N THR A 66 -0.11 11.15 -11.06
CA THR A 66 0.90 10.22 -11.54
C THR A 66 2.28 10.84 -11.46
N VAL A 67 3.25 10.07 -10.95
CA VAL A 67 4.67 10.41 -11.04
C VAL A 67 5.27 9.71 -12.25
N ASN A 68 5.70 10.48 -13.24
CA ASN A 68 6.56 9.99 -14.30
C ASN A 68 7.99 9.83 -13.78
N GLY A 69 8.47 8.60 -13.72
CA GLY A 69 9.83 8.27 -13.25
C GLY A 69 10.94 8.56 -14.28
N MET A 70 10.58 9.07 -15.44
CA MET A 70 11.47 9.37 -16.57
C MET A 70 12.30 8.16 -17.05
N PHE A 71 11.75 6.94 -16.90
CA PHE A 71 12.42 5.71 -17.34
C PHE A 71 12.39 5.50 -18.85
N ALA A 72 11.47 6.14 -19.54
CA ALA A 72 11.32 6.07 -21.00
C ALA A 72 10.83 7.42 -21.54
N PRO A 73 11.17 7.74 -22.81
CA PRO A 73 10.77 9.01 -23.42
C PRO A 73 9.26 9.18 -23.61
N ASN A 74 8.54 8.06 -23.73
CA ASN A 74 7.11 8.05 -24.03
C ASN A 74 6.29 7.73 -22.77
N PHE A 75 6.12 8.72 -21.90
CA PHE A 75 5.21 8.62 -20.77
C PHE A 75 3.75 8.70 -21.26
N PRO A 76 2.86 7.76 -20.91
CA PRO A 76 1.48 7.67 -21.43
C PRO A 76 0.54 8.70 -20.77
N LYS A 77 0.90 9.97 -20.82
CA LYS A 77 0.15 11.04 -20.13
C LYS A 77 -1.27 11.20 -20.69
N ALA A 78 -1.38 11.19 -22.02
CA ALA A 78 -2.67 11.39 -22.70
C ALA A 78 -3.66 10.26 -22.39
N GLU A 79 -3.18 9.02 -22.29
CA GLU A 79 -4.00 7.86 -21.95
C GLU A 79 -4.50 7.92 -20.50
N LEU A 80 -3.65 8.38 -19.58
CA LEU A 80 -4.01 8.58 -18.17
C LEU A 80 -5.02 9.71 -18.00
N GLU A 81 -4.84 10.82 -18.72
CA GLU A 81 -5.78 11.94 -18.76
C GLU A 81 -7.14 11.50 -19.31
N ALA A 82 -7.15 10.78 -20.44
CA ALA A 82 -8.35 10.24 -21.05
C ALA A 82 -9.07 9.26 -20.13
N PHE A 83 -8.34 8.40 -19.43
CA PHE A 83 -8.91 7.51 -18.42
C PHE A 83 -9.59 8.29 -17.28
N CYS A 84 -8.93 9.29 -16.71
CA CYS A 84 -9.51 10.11 -15.64
C CYS A 84 -10.73 10.89 -16.11
N ALA A 85 -10.71 11.41 -17.34
CA ALA A 85 -11.82 12.15 -17.94
C ALA A 85 -13.10 11.32 -18.05
N GLN A 86 -13.02 10.00 -18.26
CA GLN A 86 -14.18 9.08 -18.28
C GLN A 86 -14.97 9.13 -16.97
N PHE A 87 -14.30 9.43 -15.85
CA PHE A 87 -14.89 9.53 -14.52
C PHE A 87 -15.11 10.97 -14.06
N GLY A 88 -14.85 11.96 -14.92
CA GLY A 88 -14.95 13.38 -14.57
C GLY A 88 -13.90 13.82 -13.54
N LEU A 89 -12.73 13.15 -13.50
CA LEU A 89 -11.65 13.43 -12.56
C LEU A 89 -10.53 14.25 -13.21
N THR A 90 -10.00 15.21 -12.45
CA THR A 90 -8.78 15.92 -12.85
C THR A 90 -7.57 15.00 -12.66
N HIS A 91 -6.69 14.97 -13.65
CA HIS A 91 -5.40 14.28 -13.59
C HIS A 91 -4.25 15.29 -13.50
N TYR A 92 -3.36 15.08 -12.55
CA TYR A 92 -2.10 15.80 -12.39
C TYR A 92 -0.93 14.86 -12.63
N SER A 93 0.19 15.36 -13.13
CA SER A 93 1.43 14.58 -13.27
C SER A 93 2.65 15.46 -13.11
N ASP A 94 3.70 14.89 -12.51
CA ASP A 94 5.01 15.53 -12.40
C ASP A 94 6.11 14.57 -12.86
N ASP A 95 7.16 15.12 -13.42
CA ASP A 95 8.37 14.40 -13.80
C ASP A 95 9.33 14.35 -12.62
N VAL A 96 9.84 13.16 -12.32
CA VAL A 96 10.83 12.92 -11.27
C VAL A 96 11.93 12.04 -11.85
N ASP A 97 13.11 12.61 -12.07
CA ASP A 97 14.26 11.82 -12.52
C ASP A 97 14.77 10.90 -11.40
N VAL A 98 14.16 9.70 -11.37
CA VAL A 98 14.45 8.68 -10.36
C VAL A 98 15.88 8.16 -10.53
N MET A 99 16.39 8.08 -11.76
CA MET A 99 17.74 7.54 -12.01
C MET A 99 18.81 8.51 -11.55
N ALA A 100 18.67 9.81 -11.83
CA ALA A 100 19.58 10.83 -11.29
C ALA A 100 19.52 10.89 -9.75
N ALA A 101 18.35 10.73 -9.17
CA ALA A 101 18.17 10.68 -7.72
C ALA A 101 18.81 9.41 -7.11
N HIS A 102 18.71 8.26 -7.77
CA HIS A 102 19.35 7.00 -7.37
C HIS A 102 20.88 7.09 -7.43
N ALA A 103 21.43 7.65 -8.49
CA ALA A 103 22.88 7.85 -8.66
C ALA A 103 23.51 8.66 -7.51
N LYS A 104 22.75 9.63 -6.95
CA LYS A 104 23.19 10.47 -5.81
C LYS A 104 23.06 9.75 -4.46
N LYS A 105 22.03 8.92 -4.27
CA LYS A 105 21.69 8.34 -2.96
C LYS A 105 22.24 6.93 -2.77
N GLY A 106 22.44 6.19 -3.85
CA GLY A 106 22.81 4.75 -3.80
C GLY A 106 21.69 3.85 -3.27
N GLY A 107 22.01 2.58 -3.03
CA GLY A 107 21.08 1.58 -2.50
C GLY A 107 20.27 0.86 -3.59
N SER A 108 19.13 0.26 -3.24
CA SER A 108 18.24 -0.40 -4.20
C SER A 108 17.50 0.61 -5.07
N PRO A 109 17.53 0.49 -6.42
CA PRO A 109 16.78 1.38 -7.33
C PRO A 109 15.28 1.42 -7.00
N CYS A 110 14.67 0.28 -6.70
CA CYS A 110 13.25 0.18 -6.35
C CYS A 110 12.91 0.92 -5.05
N PHE A 111 13.78 0.84 -4.04
CA PHE A 111 13.60 1.59 -2.80
C PHE A 111 13.67 3.09 -3.04
N THR A 112 14.66 3.52 -3.80
CA THR A 112 14.86 4.95 -4.16
C THR A 112 13.67 5.46 -4.95
N CYS A 113 13.20 4.72 -5.96
CA CYS A 113 12.02 5.05 -6.75
C CYS A 113 10.77 5.20 -5.87
N ALA A 114 10.49 4.21 -5.01
CA ALA A 114 9.35 4.25 -4.11
C ALA A 114 9.41 5.44 -3.12
N TYR A 115 10.60 5.79 -2.65
CA TYR A 115 10.82 6.94 -1.77
C TYR A 115 10.49 8.27 -2.47
N PHE A 116 11.07 8.51 -3.66
CA PHE A 116 10.86 9.78 -4.38
C PHE A 116 9.43 9.92 -4.91
N ARG A 117 8.84 8.83 -5.40
CA ARG A 117 7.42 8.84 -5.82
C ARG A 117 6.50 9.19 -4.66
N ARG A 118 6.69 8.60 -3.48
CA ARG A 118 5.89 8.95 -2.29
C ARG A 118 6.10 10.39 -1.86
N ALA A 119 7.35 10.86 -1.85
CA ALA A 119 7.67 12.25 -1.51
C ALA A 119 7.01 13.24 -2.48
N ALA A 120 7.08 12.98 -3.79
CA ALA A 120 6.44 13.80 -4.82
C ALA A 120 4.92 13.81 -4.68
N THR A 121 4.30 12.63 -4.45
CA THR A 121 2.85 12.51 -4.26
C THR A 121 2.38 13.31 -3.03
N ASN A 122 3.07 13.19 -1.91
CA ASN A 122 2.71 13.90 -0.68
C ASN A 122 2.88 15.42 -0.83
N ARG A 123 3.98 15.86 -1.44
CA ARG A 123 4.22 17.28 -1.73
C ARG A 123 3.11 17.83 -2.64
N ARG A 124 2.80 17.14 -3.72
CA ARG A 124 1.77 17.58 -4.66
C ARG A 124 0.38 17.61 -4.04
N ALA A 125 0.07 16.65 -3.17
CA ALA A 125 -1.17 16.66 -2.40
C ALA A 125 -1.27 17.91 -1.54
N GLN A 126 -0.21 18.28 -0.82
CA GLN A 126 -0.19 19.51 0.00
C GLN A 126 -0.37 20.78 -0.86
N GLU A 127 0.40 20.91 -1.95
CA GLU A 127 0.35 22.07 -2.86
C GLU A 127 -1.05 22.29 -3.44
N LEU A 128 -1.77 21.21 -3.74
CA LEU A 128 -3.13 21.25 -4.29
C LEU A 128 -4.23 21.27 -3.21
N GLY A 129 -3.84 21.26 -1.93
CA GLY A 129 -4.77 21.30 -0.80
C GLY A 129 -5.54 19.98 -0.59
N PHE A 130 -5.00 18.83 -1.02
CA PHE A 130 -5.53 17.52 -0.66
C PHE A 130 -5.01 17.12 0.72
N ASN A 131 -5.89 16.56 1.57
CA ASN A 131 -5.55 16.10 2.90
C ASN A 131 -5.34 14.57 2.96
N LYS A 132 -5.74 13.85 1.92
CA LYS A 132 -5.60 12.39 1.85
C LYS A 132 -5.00 11.94 0.52
N VAL A 133 -4.23 10.85 0.56
CA VAL A 133 -3.67 10.16 -0.61
C VAL A 133 -4.15 8.72 -0.58
N ALA A 134 -4.85 8.26 -1.62
CA ALA A 134 -5.29 6.87 -1.74
C ALA A 134 -4.31 6.08 -2.62
N LEU A 135 -3.82 4.96 -2.10
CA LEU A 135 -2.92 4.02 -2.79
C LEU A 135 -3.58 2.67 -2.98
N ALA A 136 -3.33 2.04 -4.10
CA ALA A 136 -3.99 0.80 -4.54
C ALA A 136 -3.33 -0.49 -3.99
N HIS A 137 -2.70 -0.43 -2.81
CA HIS A 137 -2.22 -1.64 -2.17
C HIS A 137 -3.39 -2.53 -1.76
N HIS A 138 -3.28 -3.81 -2.06
CA HIS A 138 -4.31 -4.81 -1.82
C HIS A 138 -3.88 -5.86 -0.77
N ASN A 139 -4.69 -6.89 -0.55
CA ASN A 139 -4.44 -7.90 0.47
C ASN A 139 -3.11 -8.62 0.29
N ASP A 140 -2.83 -9.08 -0.94
CA ASP A 140 -1.58 -9.81 -1.23
C ASP A 140 -0.36 -8.93 -0.96
N ASP A 141 -0.37 -7.63 -1.27
CA ASP A 141 0.71 -6.70 -0.91
C ASP A 141 0.95 -6.62 0.59
N ALA A 142 -0.13 -6.64 1.38
CA ALA A 142 -0.04 -6.60 2.84
C ALA A 142 0.56 -7.89 3.40
N VAL A 143 0.11 -9.04 2.90
CA VAL A 143 0.61 -10.38 3.26
C VAL A 143 2.08 -10.53 2.85
N GLU A 144 2.44 -10.15 1.62
CA GLU A 144 3.83 -10.17 1.14
C GLU A 144 4.73 -9.28 2.02
N THR A 145 4.26 -8.07 2.37
CA THR A 145 5.02 -7.16 3.23
C THR A 145 5.18 -7.70 4.65
N PHE A 146 4.15 -8.33 5.19
CA PHE A 146 4.19 -8.97 6.51
C PHE A 146 5.19 -10.13 6.51
N PHE A 147 5.06 -11.05 5.55
CA PHE A 147 5.95 -12.20 5.44
C PHE A 147 7.40 -11.78 5.19
N MET A 148 7.63 -10.78 4.33
CA MET A 148 8.94 -10.21 4.09
C MET A 148 9.56 -9.66 5.39
N ASN A 149 8.82 -8.87 6.17
CA ASN A 149 9.31 -8.33 7.44
C ASN A 149 9.60 -9.44 8.46
N LEU A 150 8.77 -10.47 8.51
CA LEU A 150 8.99 -11.64 9.38
C LEU A 150 10.29 -12.35 9.02
N VAL A 151 10.52 -12.66 7.74
CA VAL A 151 11.68 -13.44 7.28
C VAL A 151 12.97 -12.62 7.32
N THR A 152 12.93 -11.34 6.95
CA THR A 152 14.16 -10.54 6.79
C THR A 152 14.58 -9.80 8.06
N SER A 153 13.64 -9.50 8.95
CA SER A 153 13.93 -8.67 10.13
C SER A 153 13.30 -9.17 11.44
N GLY A 154 12.56 -10.29 11.40
CA GLY A 154 11.88 -10.85 12.57
C GLY A 154 10.79 -9.92 13.12
N GLN A 155 10.21 -9.06 12.28
CA GLN A 155 9.22 -8.08 12.71
C GLN A 155 7.82 -8.50 12.29
N LEU A 156 6.91 -8.60 13.25
CA LEU A 156 5.49 -8.86 13.02
C LEU A 156 4.77 -7.56 12.66
N ARG A 157 4.98 -7.08 11.44
CA ARG A 157 4.35 -5.83 10.95
C ARG A 157 4.12 -5.83 9.45
N THR A 158 3.09 -5.11 9.04
CA THR A 158 2.82 -4.74 7.66
C THR A 158 2.51 -3.23 7.59
N PHE A 159 2.11 -2.73 6.43
CA PHE A 159 1.63 -1.36 6.34
C PHE A 159 0.18 -1.25 6.86
N LEU A 160 -0.15 -0.11 7.46
CA LEU A 160 -1.48 0.12 8.02
C LEU A 160 -2.51 0.50 6.95
N PRO A 161 -3.79 0.19 7.15
CA PRO A 161 -4.91 0.66 6.30
C PRO A 161 -4.95 2.16 6.13
N VAL A 162 -4.74 2.88 7.22
CA VAL A 162 -4.67 4.34 7.32
C VAL A 162 -3.36 4.72 7.98
N THR A 163 -2.60 5.62 7.36
CA THR A 163 -1.31 6.06 7.87
C THR A 163 -1.24 7.58 7.87
N PRO A 164 -1.43 8.24 9.01
CA PRO A 164 -1.21 9.67 9.13
C PRO A 164 0.29 9.99 9.04
N LEU A 165 0.65 10.97 8.22
CA LEU A 165 2.02 11.44 8.01
C LEU A 165 2.19 12.80 8.72
N SER A 166 2.66 12.79 9.97
CA SER A 166 2.73 13.98 10.82
C SER A 166 3.50 15.16 10.21
N ARG A 167 4.53 14.88 9.40
CA ARG A 167 5.35 15.93 8.76
C ARG A 167 4.65 16.66 7.63
N SER A 168 3.76 15.99 6.92
CA SER A 168 3.07 16.54 5.75
C SER A 168 1.60 16.87 6.03
N GLY A 169 1.04 16.43 7.15
CA GLY A 169 -0.40 16.54 7.41
C GLY A 169 -1.26 15.70 6.48
N ILE A 170 -0.66 14.87 5.62
CA ILE A 170 -1.35 13.98 4.69
C ILE A 170 -1.66 12.66 5.38
N THR A 171 -2.86 12.13 5.15
CA THR A 171 -3.20 10.76 5.55
C THR A 171 -3.22 9.83 4.34
N VAL A 172 -2.43 8.76 4.39
CA VAL A 172 -2.40 7.74 3.32
C VAL A 172 -3.44 6.68 3.60
N LEU A 173 -4.28 6.39 2.60
CA LEU A 173 -5.35 5.40 2.63
C LEU A 173 -5.03 4.22 1.71
N ARG A 174 -5.48 3.02 2.07
CA ARG A 174 -5.34 1.80 1.23
C ARG A 174 -6.68 1.07 1.17
N PRO A 175 -7.62 1.52 0.34
CA PRO A 175 -8.99 1.00 0.37
C PRO A 175 -9.13 -0.42 -0.20
N LEU A 176 -8.17 -0.94 -1.01
CA LEU A 176 -8.26 -2.27 -1.62
C LEU A 176 -7.80 -3.42 -0.72
N LEU A 177 -7.56 -3.21 0.58
CA LEU A 177 -6.99 -4.20 1.51
C LEU A 177 -7.78 -5.51 1.65
N TYR A 178 -9.05 -5.52 1.27
CA TYR A 178 -9.89 -6.72 1.29
C TYR A 178 -9.99 -7.45 -0.04
N TYR A 179 -9.35 -6.91 -1.09
CA TYR A 179 -9.31 -7.57 -2.40
C TYR A 179 -8.03 -8.36 -2.55
N ARG A 180 -8.14 -9.59 -3.08
CA ARG A 180 -7.02 -10.38 -3.52
C ARG A 180 -6.60 -9.93 -4.93
N GLU A 181 -5.33 -10.13 -5.28
CA GLU A 181 -4.82 -9.76 -6.61
C GLU A 181 -5.63 -10.41 -7.74
N GLN A 182 -6.04 -11.67 -7.55
CA GLN A 182 -6.84 -12.38 -8.52
C GLN A 182 -8.22 -11.73 -8.71
N GLU A 183 -8.90 -11.36 -7.62
CA GLU A 183 -10.19 -10.66 -7.70
C GLU A 183 -10.06 -9.31 -8.44
N ILE A 184 -8.97 -8.60 -8.22
CA ILE A 184 -8.67 -7.35 -8.94
C ILE A 184 -8.53 -7.62 -10.44
N ARG A 185 -7.80 -8.66 -10.84
CA ARG A 185 -7.64 -9.06 -12.25
C ARG A 185 -8.99 -9.37 -12.89
N GLU A 186 -9.83 -10.13 -12.20
CA GLU A 186 -11.18 -10.49 -12.67
C GLU A 186 -12.07 -9.24 -12.80
N LEU A 187 -12.04 -8.33 -11.82
CA LEU A 187 -12.80 -7.08 -11.86
C LEU A 187 -12.33 -6.14 -12.99
N VAL A 188 -11.03 -5.99 -13.17
CA VAL A 188 -10.43 -5.20 -14.26
C VAL A 188 -10.90 -5.72 -15.62
N ALA A 189 -10.84 -7.03 -15.82
CA ALA A 189 -11.33 -7.66 -17.06
C ALA A 189 -12.84 -7.50 -17.25
N LYS A 190 -13.63 -7.74 -16.21
CA LYS A 190 -15.08 -7.58 -16.19
C LYS A 190 -15.54 -6.15 -16.51
N LEU A 191 -14.81 -5.15 -16.03
CA LEU A 191 -15.11 -3.73 -16.23
C LEU A 191 -14.54 -3.19 -17.55
N GLY A 192 -13.81 -3.99 -18.32
CA GLY A 192 -13.18 -3.58 -19.57
C GLY A 192 -12.07 -2.54 -19.37
N LEU A 193 -11.47 -2.48 -18.19
CA LEU A 193 -10.35 -1.60 -17.93
C LEU A 193 -9.10 -2.13 -18.62
N THR A 194 -8.41 -1.28 -19.37
CA THR A 194 -7.15 -1.63 -20.05
C THR A 194 -5.99 -0.98 -19.31
N PRO A 195 -5.19 -1.76 -18.55
CA PRO A 195 -4.04 -1.22 -17.86
C PRO A 195 -3.03 -0.59 -18.81
N ILE A 196 -2.55 0.59 -18.44
CA ILE A 196 -1.59 1.38 -19.20
C ILE A 196 -0.21 0.99 -18.68
N LYS A 197 0.64 0.47 -19.56
CA LYS A 197 2.01 0.08 -19.19
C LYS A 197 2.85 1.31 -18.91
N ASN A 198 3.37 1.40 -17.69
CA ASN A 198 4.42 2.35 -17.35
C ASN A 198 5.75 1.59 -17.42
N PRO A 199 6.64 1.92 -18.34
CA PRO A 199 7.89 1.20 -18.54
C PRO A 199 8.82 1.38 -17.33
N CYS A 200 9.06 0.29 -16.60
CA CYS A 200 10.04 0.23 -15.53
C CYS A 200 11.09 -0.84 -15.86
N PRO A 201 12.38 -0.49 -15.97
CA PRO A 201 13.42 -1.46 -16.32
C PRO A 201 13.71 -2.49 -15.20
N TYR A 202 13.21 -2.26 -13.99
CA TYR A 202 13.41 -3.12 -12.82
C TYR A 202 12.17 -3.96 -12.45
N ASP A 203 11.16 -4.00 -13.33
CA ASP A 203 9.94 -4.79 -13.07
C ASP A 203 10.25 -6.29 -13.07
N GLY A 204 9.71 -7.02 -12.07
CA GLY A 204 9.87 -8.48 -11.97
C GLY A 204 11.14 -9.00 -11.26
N HIS A 205 12.12 -8.16 -10.94
CA HIS A 205 13.36 -8.57 -10.28
C HIS A 205 13.52 -7.94 -8.89
N THR A 206 12.68 -8.34 -7.95
CA THR A 206 12.71 -7.75 -6.62
C THR A 206 12.52 -8.81 -5.54
N MET A 207 13.07 -8.58 -4.34
CA MET A 207 12.81 -9.41 -3.14
C MET A 207 11.30 -9.68 -2.91
N ARG A 208 10.44 -8.73 -3.31
CA ARG A 208 8.99 -8.93 -3.22
C ARG A 208 8.52 -10.06 -4.15
N GLN A 209 9.12 -10.18 -5.33
CA GLN A 209 8.81 -11.26 -6.26
C GLN A 209 9.21 -12.62 -5.68
N ASP A 210 10.40 -12.70 -5.06
CA ASP A 210 10.86 -13.93 -4.40
C ASP A 210 9.90 -14.33 -3.26
N ILE A 211 9.50 -13.38 -2.43
CA ILE A 211 8.52 -13.60 -1.35
C ILE A 211 7.16 -14.07 -1.90
N LYS A 212 6.70 -13.48 -2.99
CA LYS A 212 5.46 -13.89 -3.67
C LYS A 212 5.52 -15.35 -4.12
N GLU A 213 6.64 -15.77 -4.69
CA GLU A 213 6.86 -17.16 -5.11
C GLU A 213 6.90 -18.13 -3.92
N HIS A 214 7.54 -17.75 -2.82
CA HIS A 214 7.54 -18.54 -1.58
C HIS A 214 6.13 -18.69 -1.00
N ILE A 215 5.34 -17.62 -0.94
CA ILE A 215 3.95 -17.69 -0.47
C ILE A 215 3.11 -18.53 -1.43
N ALA A 216 3.32 -18.42 -2.74
CA ALA A 216 2.62 -19.24 -3.73
C ALA A 216 2.92 -20.75 -3.55
N ALA A 217 4.17 -21.10 -3.27
CA ALA A 217 4.57 -22.48 -2.96
C ALA A 217 3.92 -22.98 -1.65
N LEU A 218 3.85 -22.15 -0.61
CA LEU A 218 3.14 -22.45 0.62
C LEU A 218 1.65 -22.61 0.38
N ASN A 219 1.04 -21.78 -0.48
CA ASN A 219 -0.37 -21.85 -0.80
C ASN A 219 -0.75 -23.14 -1.53
N ALA A 220 0.14 -23.71 -2.31
CA ALA A 220 -0.08 -25.01 -2.93
C ALA A 220 -0.18 -26.15 -1.90
N GLN A 221 0.52 -26.02 -0.77
CA GLN A 221 0.51 -26.98 0.33
C GLN A 221 -0.57 -26.67 1.38
N TYR A 222 -0.81 -25.38 1.63
CA TYR A 222 -1.75 -24.85 2.63
C TYR A 222 -2.69 -23.84 1.95
N PRO A 223 -3.81 -24.24 1.35
CA PRO A 223 -4.68 -23.38 0.54
C PRO A 223 -5.21 -22.12 1.25
N GLU A 224 -5.25 -22.12 2.59
CA GLU A 224 -5.74 -21.00 3.41
C GLU A 224 -4.61 -20.09 3.94
N ILE A 225 -3.35 -20.24 3.42
CA ILE A 225 -2.21 -19.51 3.96
C ILE A 225 -2.37 -17.99 3.91
N TYR A 226 -3.01 -17.46 2.86
CA TYR A 226 -3.26 -16.02 2.75
C TYR A 226 -4.21 -15.52 3.83
N GLU A 227 -5.27 -16.26 4.10
CA GLU A 227 -6.27 -15.96 5.14
C GLU A 227 -5.61 -16.01 6.53
N HIS A 228 -4.80 -17.04 6.78
CA HIS A 228 -4.06 -17.18 8.03
C HIS A 228 -3.05 -16.05 8.25
N LEU A 229 -2.27 -15.69 7.23
CA LEU A 229 -1.35 -14.57 7.31
C LEU A 229 -2.10 -13.23 7.46
N ALA A 230 -3.24 -13.06 6.77
CA ALA A 230 -4.08 -11.87 6.91
C ALA A 230 -4.68 -11.75 8.32
N ALA A 231 -5.07 -12.87 8.93
CA ALA A 231 -5.53 -12.91 10.32
C ALA A 231 -4.40 -12.56 11.31
N ALA A 232 -3.19 -13.10 11.08
CA ALA A 232 -2.02 -12.82 11.91
C ALA A 232 -1.54 -11.37 11.87
N MET A 233 -1.88 -10.62 10.82
CA MET A 233 -1.56 -9.19 10.71
C MET A 233 -2.46 -8.29 11.57
N ARG A 234 -3.56 -8.82 12.10
CA ARG A 234 -4.44 -8.04 12.97
C ARG A 234 -3.90 -8.01 14.38
N ASP A 235 -3.90 -6.82 14.96
CA ASP A 235 -3.62 -6.66 16.37
C ASP A 235 -4.72 -7.33 17.18
N SER A 236 -4.33 -8.19 18.12
CA SER A 236 -5.26 -8.87 19.01
C SER A 236 -4.69 -8.88 20.42
N ASP A 237 -5.53 -8.67 21.41
CA ASP A 237 -5.19 -8.74 22.84
C ASP A 237 -4.75 -10.16 23.30
N ARG A 238 -4.81 -11.14 22.39
CA ARG A 238 -4.46 -12.55 22.63
C ARG A 238 -3.14 -12.96 21.96
N GLN A 239 -2.15 -12.09 21.98
CA GLN A 239 -0.83 -12.45 21.45
C GLN A 239 -0.08 -13.31 22.48
N GLU A 240 -0.07 -14.63 22.28
CA GLU A 240 0.72 -15.59 23.05
C GLU A 240 2.17 -15.63 22.53
N LEU A 241 2.82 -14.50 22.49
CA LEU A 241 4.23 -14.40 22.12
C LEU A 241 5.10 -14.39 23.38
N TRP A 242 6.34 -14.79 23.22
CA TRP A 242 7.33 -14.67 24.28
C TRP A 242 7.45 -13.20 24.72
N PRO A 243 7.67 -12.95 26.04
CA PRO A 243 7.86 -11.59 26.52
C PRO A 243 9.07 -10.93 25.82
N PRO A 244 9.09 -9.60 25.74
CA PRO A 244 10.20 -8.90 25.13
C PRO A 244 11.53 -9.25 25.82
N LYS A 245 12.62 -9.26 25.06
CA LYS A 245 13.95 -9.52 25.61
C LYS A 245 14.21 -8.58 26.80
N PRO A 246 14.77 -9.08 27.90
CA PRO A 246 15.10 -8.26 29.06
C PRO A 246 16.07 -7.15 28.69
N GLY A 247 15.88 -5.97 29.26
CA GLY A 247 16.79 -4.83 29.09
C GLY A 247 18.21 -5.12 29.59
N LYS A 248 19.18 -4.33 29.11
CA LYS A 248 20.60 -4.49 29.47
C LYS A 248 20.83 -4.51 30.97
N GLU A 249 20.08 -3.72 31.73
CA GLU A 249 20.17 -3.67 33.20
C GLU A 249 19.82 -4.99 33.89
N LEU A 250 18.78 -5.68 33.40
CA LEU A 250 18.40 -6.98 33.94
C LEU A 250 19.43 -8.03 33.58
N LEU A 251 19.97 -8.01 32.37
CA LEU A 251 21.05 -8.91 31.95
C LEU A 251 22.33 -8.68 32.77
N GLN A 252 22.66 -7.42 33.09
CA GLN A 252 23.81 -7.12 33.96
C GLN A 252 23.62 -7.68 35.37
N LYS A 253 22.40 -7.63 35.95
CA LYS A 253 22.10 -8.27 37.23
C LYS A 253 22.34 -9.79 37.20
N PHE A 254 21.97 -10.46 36.11
CA PHE A 254 22.24 -11.90 35.95
C PHE A 254 23.74 -12.19 35.84
N HIS A 255 24.51 -11.40 35.08
CA HIS A 255 25.96 -11.52 35.00
C HIS A 255 26.62 -11.39 36.36
N THR A 256 26.18 -10.43 37.18
CA THR A 256 26.71 -10.22 38.54
C THR A 256 26.36 -11.41 39.46
N PHE A 257 25.18 -11.98 39.30
CA PHE A 257 24.75 -13.15 40.08
C PHE A 257 25.63 -14.37 39.77
N TRP A 258 25.85 -14.69 38.50
CA TRP A 258 26.70 -15.81 38.07
C TRP A 258 28.20 -15.59 38.44
N GLY A 259 28.67 -14.36 38.39
CA GLY A 259 30.03 -13.98 38.78
C GLY A 259 30.29 -14.16 40.30
N ARG A 260 29.26 -13.96 41.15
CA ARG A 260 29.37 -14.21 42.59
C ARG A 260 29.44 -15.71 42.93
N GLY A 261 28.71 -16.55 42.24
CA GLY A 261 28.74 -18.00 42.44
C GLY A 261 30.10 -18.63 42.13
N LYS A 262 30.85 -18.12 41.15
CA LYS A 262 32.21 -18.59 40.84
C LYS A 262 33.23 -18.22 41.94
N LYS A 263 33.12 -17.04 42.57
CA LYS A 263 34.01 -16.63 43.64
C LYS A 263 33.80 -17.37 44.97
N GLN A 264 32.62 -17.95 45.20
CA GLN A 264 32.33 -18.76 46.39
C GLN A 264 32.71 -20.25 46.21
N ALA A 265 32.91 -20.72 44.99
CA ALA A 265 33.36 -22.07 44.72
C ALA A 265 34.92 -22.24 44.68
N GLU A 266 35.64 -21.11 44.71
CA GLU A 266 37.11 -21.07 44.76
C GLU A 266 37.69 -20.74 46.15
N GLN A 267 36.85 -20.64 47.18
CA GLN A 267 37.21 -20.56 48.60
C GLN A 267 36.78 -21.83 49.36
#